data_a6fc5456e6fba15eef54c728c23aad62
#
_entry.id   a6fc5456e6fba15eef54c728c23aad62
#
_cell.length_a   1.000
_cell.length_b   1.000
_cell.length_c   1.000
_cell.angle_alpha   90.00
_cell.angle_beta   90.00
_cell.angle_gamma   90.00
#
_symmetry.space_group_name_H-M   'P 1'
#
loop_
_entity.id
_entity.type
_entity.pdbx_description
1 polymer ?
#
loop_
_entity_poly.entity_id
_entity_poly.type
_entity_poly.pdbx_seq_one_letter_code
_entity_poly.pdbx_strand_id
1 'polypeptide(L)'
;MSGRIYRPGQDVDLLDLPEVGRLHIGKKVAGQGGREYPTSVDYFIPSGKYAALFTRACGERPSTIHVIFPSDDPARVCNERYEYRDNAGALVARGDGRIFEVWDGKKYALYSVDKYPDIMQQIAERNPTKRADNWDIVLTLRFIVPAVRGVVGVWQFSTKGRASSIRNIRESFDGVQLLRGTVTNSVFDLSVKFHKSNKPGAQSRYPVVELVCNDNEIGGVLQAMKPEGNLSLLLPSSEK
;
A
#
# COMPACT_ATOMS: atom_id res chain seq x y z
N MET A 1 -15.46 -30.91 10.60
CA MET A 1 -15.01 -30.96 9.19
C MET A 1 -14.91 -29.52 8.70
N SER A 2 -13.71 -29.10 8.27
CA SER A 2 -13.52 -27.77 7.67
C SER A 2 -14.13 -27.82 6.26
N GLY A 3 -15.13 -26.99 5.96
CA GLY A 3 -15.77 -26.91 4.65
C GLY A 3 -14.85 -26.37 3.53
N ARG A 4 -13.53 -26.52 3.65
CA ARG A 4 -12.51 -26.02 2.72
C ARG A 4 -11.69 -27.16 2.15
N ILE A 5 -11.32 -27.05 0.89
CA ILE A 5 -10.42 -28.00 0.23
C ILE A 5 -9.02 -27.80 0.79
N TYR A 6 -8.44 -28.88 1.34
CA TYR A 6 -7.03 -28.91 1.73
C TYR A 6 -6.16 -28.80 0.48
N ARG A 7 -5.23 -27.85 0.48
CA ARG A 7 -4.21 -27.67 -0.56
C ARG A 7 -2.85 -27.81 0.08
N PRO A 8 -2.10 -28.89 -0.20
CA PRO A 8 -0.76 -29.09 0.34
C PRO A 8 0.13 -27.89 -0.01
N GLY A 9 0.88 -27.37 0.98
CA GLY A 9 1.81 -26.24 0.78
C GLY A 9 1.15 -24.86 0.78
N GLN A 10 -0.18 -24.75 0.92
CA GLN A 10 -0.81 -23.52 1.34
C GLN A 10 -1.00 -23.62 2.86
N ASP A 11 -0.12 -23.01 3.60
CA ASP A 11 -0.45 -22.58 4.96
C ASP A 11 -1.74 -21.79 4.84
N VAL A 12 -2.74 -22.18 5.62
CA VAL A 12 -4.00 -21.43 5.72
C VAL A 12 -3.67 -20.15 6.48
N ASP A 13 -3.01 -19.28 5.77
CA ASP A 13 -2.73 -17.95 6.25
C ASP A 13 -4.08 -17.24 6.28
N LEU A 14 -4.68 -17.20 7.46
CA LEU A 14 -6.00 -16.67 7.76
C LEU A 14 -6.22 -15.21 7.30
N LEU A 15 -5.20 -14.60 6.69
CA LEU A 15 -5.13 -13.17 6.45
C LEU A 15 -4.91 -12.80 4.98
N ASP A 16 -5.27 -13.65 4.03
CA ASP A 16 -5.39 -13.22 2.64
C ASP A 16 -6.72 -12.47 2.45
N LEU A 17 -6.80 -11.34 3.17
CA LEU A 17 -7.98 -10.48 3.13
C LEU A 17 -8.14 -9.89 1.73
N PRO A 18 -9.36 -9.85 1.19
CA PRO A 18 -9.62 -9.27 -0.12
C PRO A 18 -9.30 -7.77 -0.14
N GLU A 19 -8.84 -7.27 -1.29
CA GLU A 19 -8.74 -5.83 -1.53
C GLU A 19 -10.14 -5.24 -1.60
N VAL A 20 -10.43 -4.26 -0.75
CA VAL A 20 -11.74 -3.61 -0.68
C VAL A 20 -11.75 -2.22 -1.31
N GLY A 21 -10.58 -1.63 -1.53
CA GLY A 21 -10.43 -0.35 -2.19
C GLY A 21 -9.00 0.15 -2.20
N ARG A 22 -8.79 1.26 -2.89
CA ARG A 22 -7.49 1.93 -3.01
C ARG A 22 -7.59 3.38 -2.59
N LEU A 23 -6.49 3.88 -2.06
CA LEU A 23 -6.33 5.30 -1.71
C LEU A 23 -5.35 5.96 -2.66
N HIS A 24 -5.64 7.17 -3.04
CA HIS A 24 -4.82 8.00 -3.93
C HIS A 24 -4.60 9.38 -3.31
N ILE A 25 -3.48 10.02 -3.66
CA ILE A 25 -3.14 11.40 -3.28
C ILE A 25 -3.03 12.29 -4.53
N GLY A 26 -3.70 11.90 -5.59
CA GLY A 26 -3.74 12.63 -6.86
C GLY A 26 -5.11 12.57 -7.49
N LYS A 27 -5.50 13.64 -8.14
CA LYS A 27 -6.72 13.74 -8.93
C LYS A 27 -6.42 14.33 -10.30
N LYS A 28 -7.29 14.08 -11.25
CA LYS A 28 -7.27 14.77 -12.53
C LYS A 28 -8.09 16.06 -12.42
N VAL A 29 -7.53 17.14 -12.89
CA VAL A 29 -8.20 18.46 -12.94
C VAL A 29 -8.29 18.91 -14.38
N ALA A 30 -9.46 19.37 -14.78
CA ALA A 30 -9.65 19.93 -16.11
C ALA A 30 -8.84 21.24 -16.25
N GLY A 31 -8.00 21.30 -17.27
CA GLY A 31 -7.26 22.51 -17.65
C GLY A 31 -7.91 23.24 -18.81
N GLN A 32 -7.28 24.34 -19.24
CA GLN A 32 -7.71 25.09 -20.42
C GLN A 32 -7.67 24.18 -21.66
N GLY A 33 -8.75 24.20 -22.46
CA GLY A 33 -8.85 23.38 -23.67
C GLY A 33 -9.30 21.93 -23.46
N GLY A 34 -9.91 21.60 -22.31
CA GLY A 34 -10.51 20.27 -22.05
C GLY A 34 -9.50 19.17 -21.76
N ARG A 35 -8.20 19.48 -21.62
CA ARG A 35 -7.17 18.51 -21.22
C ARG A 35 -7.18 18.34 -19.70
N GLU A 36 -7.13 17.08 -19.25
CA GLU A 36 -7.00 16.76 -17.84
C GLU A 36 -5.52 16.69 -17.43
N TYR A 37 -5.19 17.34 -16.31
CA TYR A 37 -3.85 17.30 -15.72
C TYR A 37 -3.88 16.61 -14.37
N PRO A 38 -2.91 15.72 -14.07
CA PRO A 38 -2.77 15.15 -12.76
C PRO A 38 -2.32 16.22 -11.76
N THR A 39 -3.04 16.35 -10.66
CA THR A 39 -2.73 17.28 -9.58
C THR A 39 -2.69 16.52 -8.27
N SER A 40 -1.64 16.75 -7.48
CA SER A 40 -1.51 16.18 -6.15
C SER A 40 -2.37 16.92 -5.14
N VAL A 41 -2.85 16.19 -4.13
CA VAL A 41 -3.65 16.73 -3.02
C VAL A 41 -3.01 16.33 -1.67
N ASP A 42 -3.43 17.00 -0.60
CA ASP A 42 -3.00 16.75 0.78
C ASP A 42 -4.01 15.93 1.59
N TYR A 43 -4.81 15.14 0.90
CA TYR A 43 -5.78 14.23 1.49
C TYR A 43 -5.90 12.95 0.69
N PHE A 44 -6.43 11.90 1.31
CA PHE A 44 -6.66 10.61 0.66
C PHE A 44 -7.98 10.61 -0.10
N ILE A 45 -7.95 10.14 -1.34
CA ILE A 45 -9.12 9.95 -2.20
C ILE A 45 -9.35 8.43 -2.31
N PRO A 46 -10.46 7.92 -1.80
CA PRO A 46 -10.78 6.49 -1.94
C PRO A 46 -11.29 6.18 -3.34
N SER A 47 -11.01 4.97 -3.81
CA SER A 47 -11.56 4.39 -5.02
C SER A 47 -11.94 2.92 -4.83
N GLY A 48 -12.78 2.38 -5.71
CA GLY A 48 -13.28 1.02 -5.63
C GLY A 48 -14.69 0.93 -5.03
N LYS A 49 -15.16 -0.31 -4.87
CA LYS A 49 -16.56 -0.62 -4.50
C LYS A 49 -17.01 0.03 -3.19
N TYR A 50 -16.11 0.15 -2.23
CA TYR A 50 -16.43 0.63 -0.88
C TYR A 50 -15.95 2.06 -0.60
N ALA A 51 -15.63 2.84 -1.65
CA ALA A 51 -15.18 4.24 -1.52
C ALA A 51 -16.17 5.11 -0.72
N ALA A 52 -17.48 4.94 -0.94
CA ALA A 52 -18.51 5.68 -0.20
C ALA A 52 -18.51 5.37 1.30
N LEU A 53 -18.23 4.11 1.71
CA LEU A 53 -18.11 3.75 3.12
C LEU A 53 -16.88 4.40 3.76
N PHE A 54 -15.76 4.43 3.04
CA PHE A 54 -14.56 5.11 3.48
C PHE A 54 -14.82 6.61 3.70
N THR A 55 -15.42 7.28 2.72
CA THR A 55 -15.74 8.71 2.81
C THR A 55 -16.67 9.00 4.00
N ARG A 56 -17.68 8.14 4.24
CA ARG A 56 -18.57 8.29 5.40
C ARG A 56 -17.81 8.16 6.72
N ALA A 57 -16.85 7.23 6.82
CA ALA A 57 -16.13 6.94 8.04
C ALA A 57 -14.99 7.93 8.32
N CYS A 58 -14.26 8.35 7.29
CA CYS A 58 -13.05 9.17 7.41
C CYS A 58 -13.25 10.64 6.98
N GLY A 59 -14.41 10.97 6.39
CA GLY A 59 -14.68 12.29 5.83
C GLY A 59 -14.30 12.41 4.34
N GLU A 60 -14.66 13.53 3.73
CA GLU A 60 -14.43 13.77 2.29
C GLU A 60 -12.97 14.04 1.94
N ARG A 61 -12.21 14.63 2.85
CA ARG A 61 -10.80 15.04 2.64
C ARG A 61 -9.92 14.67 3.84
N PRO A 62 -9.80 13.41 4.19
CA PRO A 62 -8.97 13.00 5.33
C PRO A 62 -7.50 13.15 4.95
N SER A 63 -6.76 14.00 5.68
CA SER A 63 -5.31 14.13 5.56
C SER A 63 -4.56 13.12 6.42
N THR A 64 -5.23 12.53 7.41
CA THR A 64 -4.72 11.48 8.30
C THR A 64 -5.79 10.43 8.50
N ILE A 65 -5.40 9.17 8.48
CA ILE A 65 -6.26 8.02 8.77
C ILE A 65 -5.52 7.05 9.69
N HIS A 66 -6.26 6.40 10.58
CA HIS A 66 -5.73 5.33 11.42
C HIS A 66 -5.77 4.02 10.64
N VAL A 67 -4.64 3.30 10.65
CA VAL A 67 -4.49 2.04 9.94
C VAL A 67 -3.85 0.99 10.83
N ILE A 68 -4.17 -0.28 10.60
CA ILE A 68 -3.51 -1.44 11.20
C ILE A 68 -3.06 -2.39 10.11
N PHE A 69 -1.94 -3.06 10.33
CA PHE A 69 -1.42 -4.06 9.40
C PHE A 69 -1.91 -5.46 9.77
N PRO A 70 -2.44 -6.23 8.80
CA PRO A 70 -2.92 -7.58 9.08
C PRO A 70 -1.81 -8.64 9.15
N SER A 71 -0.56 -8.29 8.90
CA SER A 71 0.59 -9.18 8.90
C SER A 71 1.86 -8.44 9.29
N ASP A 72 2.82 -9.17 9.86
CA ASP A 72 4.17 -8.67 10.14
C ASP A 72 5.12 -8.84 8.95
N ASP A 73 4.71 -9.58 7.91
CA ASP A 73 5.51 -9.80 6.71
C ASP A 73 5.47 -8.56 5.78
N PRO A 74 6.60 -7.83 5.62
CA PRO A 74 6.66 -6.66 4.74
C PRO A 74 6.29 -6.99 3.29
N ALA A 75 6.62 -8.19 2.79
CA ALA A 75 6.30 -8.59 1.43
C ALA A 75 4.78 -8.61 1.16
N ARG A 76 3.97 -8.75 2.22
CA ARG A 76 2.50 -8.78 2.15
C ARG A 76 1.85 -7.43 2.37
N VAL A 77 2.40 -6.60 3.27
CA VAL A 77 1.72 -5.39 3.74
C VAL A 77 2.46 -4.08 3.50
N CYS A 78 3.80 -4.12 3.31
CA CYS A 78 4.65 -2.95 3.05
C CYS A 78 5.67 -3.28 1.94
N ASN A 79 5.16 -3.71 0.79
CA ASN A 79 5.96 -4.27 -0.29
C ASN A 79 6.60 -3.18 -1.14
N GLU A 80 7.94 -3.18 -1.20
CA GLU A 80 8.73 -2.32 -2.07
C GLU A 80 9.30 -3.14 -3.23
N ARG A 81 9.09 -2.66 -4.47
CA ARG A 81 9.57 -3.36 -5.66
C ARG A 81 9.87 -2.42 -6.81
N TYR A 82 10.70 -2.88 -7.73
CA TYR A 82 10.89 -2.29 -9.04
C TYR A 82 9.69 -2.60 -9.94
N GLU A 83 9.21 -1.61 -10.68
CA GLU A 83 8.20 -1.77 -11.72
C GLU A 83 8.66 -1.11 -13.01
N TYR A 84 8.48 -1.82 -14.11
CA TYR A 84 8.66 -1.28 -15.46
C TYR A 84 7.32 -1.26 -16.19
N ARG A 85 6.95 -0.10 -16.70
CA ARG A 85 5.70 0.07 -17.43
C ARG A 85 5.96 0.62 -18.83
N ASP A 86 5.19 0.15 -19.80
CA ASP A 86 5.22 0.65 -21.16
C ASP A 86 4.63 2.07 -21.27
N ASN A 87 4.61 2.61 -22.51
CA ASN A 87 4.05 3.92 -22.80
C ASN A 87 2.53 4.02 -22.57
N ALA A 88 1.81 2.90 -22.57
CA ALA A 88 0.38 2.82 -22.26
C ALA A 88 0.12 2.70 -20.75
N GLY A 89 1.16 2.53 -19.95
CA GLY A 89 1.07 2.33 -18.50
C GLY A 89 0.87 0.88 -18.08
N ALA A 90 0.92 -0.07 -19.03
CA ALA A 90 0.83 -1.49 -18.70
C ALA A 90 2.09 -1.99 -18.00
N LEU A 91 1.92 -2.87 -17.02
CA LEU A 91 3.03 -3.46 -16.27
C LEU A 91 3.73 -4.51 -17.15
N VAL A 92 4.97 -4.23 -17.54
CA VAL A 92 5.82 -5.13 -18.32
C VAL A 92 6.66 -6.04 -17.42
N ALA A 93 7.21 -5.48 -16.35
CA ALA A 93 8.02 -6.24 -15.41
C ALA A 93 7.93 -5.66 -14.00
N ARG A 94 8.14 -6.54 -13.01
CA ARG A 94 8.26 -6.17 -11.59
C ARG A 94 9.20 -7.13 -10.88
N GLY A 95 9.87 -6.67 -9.82
CA GLY A 95 10.77 -7.51 -9.05
C GLY A 95 11.32 -6.83 -7.81
N ASP A 96 12.00 -7.60 -6.98
CA ASP A 96 12.63 -7.16 -5.73
C ASP A 96 14.11 -6.77 -5.89
N GLY A 97 14.63 -6.83 -7.12
CA GLY A 97 16.05 -6.63 -7.41
C GLY A 97 16.87 -7.91 -7.47
N ARG A 98 16.30 -9.07 -7.09
CA ARG A 98 16.90 -10.40 -7.23
C ARG A 98 16.13 -11.27 -8.20
N ILE A 99 14.80 -11.22 -8.12
CA ILE A 99 13.89 -11.96 -8.99
C ILE A 99 12.95 -10.97 -9.66
N PHE A 100 12.80 -11.10 -10.96
CA PHE A 100 11.88 -10.30 -11.78
C PHE A 100 10.83 -11.20 -12.43
N GLU A 101 9.59 -10.79 -12.34
CA GLU A 101 8.47 -11.29 -13.13
C GLU A 101 8.36 -10.41 -14.37
N VAL A 102 8.51 -11.00 -15.54
CA VAL A 102 8.51 -10.30 -16.83
C VAL A 102 7.40 -10.84 -17.71
N TRP A 103 6.60 -9.96 -18.28
CA TRP A 103 5.54 -10.32 -19.22
C TRP A 103 6.13 -10.81 -20.56
N ASP A 104 5.83 -12.03 -20.95
CA ASP A 104 6.31 -12.67 -22.17
C ASP A 104 5.33 -12.58 -23.37
N GLY A 105 4.21 -11.85 -23.17
CA GLY A 105 3.11 -11.75 -24.12
C GLY A 105 1.91 -12.65 -23.77
N LYS A 106 2.08 -13.63 -22.87
CA LYS A 106 1.03 -14.56 -22.43
C LYS A 106 0.92 -14.66 -20.91
N LYS A 107 2.07 -14.68 -20.23
CA LYS A 107 2.18 -14.82 -18.78
C LYS A 107 3.40 -14.08 -18.24
N TYR A 108 3.47 -13.95 -16.94
CA TYR A 108 4.69 -13.51 -16.27
C TYR A 108 5.64 -14.68 -16.06
N ALA A 109 6.86 -14.57 -16.61
CA ALA A 109 7.95 -15.51 -16.43
C ALA A 109 8.94 -14.99 -15.40
N LEU A 110 9.54 -15.89 -14.60
CA LEU A 110 10.50 -15.54 -13.54
C LEU A 110 11.93 -15.52 -14.09
N TYR A 111 12.67 -14.46 -13.77
CA TYR A 111 14.07 -14.28 -14.10
C TYR A 111 14.86 -13.93 -12.84
N SER A 112 15.89 -14.72 -12.52
CA SER A 112 16.83 -14.40 -11.44
C SER A 112 17.98 -13.55 -11.98
N VAL A 113 18.37 -12.51 -11.25
CA VAL A 113 19.52 -11.66 -11.60
C VAL A 113 20.82 -12.46 -11.62
N ASP A 114 20.98 -13.49 -10.78
CA ASP A 114 22.15 -14.37 -10.78
C ASP A 114 22.37 -15.06 -12.15
N LYS A 115 21.28 -15.39 -12.83
CA LYS A 115 21.27 -16.05 -14.14
C LYS A 115 21.24 -15.06 -15.31
N TYR A 116 20.64 -13.90 -15.08
CA TYR A 116 20.42 -12.85 -16.07
C TYR A 116 20.79 -11.49 -15.45
N PRO A 117 22.08 -11.18 -15.27
CA PRO A 117 22.53 -9.97 -14.56
C PRO A 117 22.03 -8.67 -15.22
N ASP A 118 21.88 -8.66 -16.52
CA ASP A 118 21.46 -7.50 -17.31
C ASP A 118 19.94 -7.46 -17.59
N ILE A 119 19.14 -8.23 -16.84
CA ILE A 119 17.69 -8.37 -17.10
C ILE A 119 16.95 -7.02 -17.15
N MET A 120 17.29 -6.09 -16.26
CA MET A 120 16.67 -4.78 -16.22
C MET A 120 16.97 -3.97 -17.50
N GLN A 121 18.20 -4.04 -18.00
CA GLN A 121 18.60 -3.38 -19.24
C GLN A 121 17.90 -4.04 -20.44
N GLN A 122 17.90 -5.36 -20.52
CA GLN A 122 17.24 -6.11 -21.61
C GLN A 122 15.75 -5.80 -21.69
N ILE A 123 15.06 -5.64 -20.55
CA ILE A 123 13.64 -5.26 -20.51
C ILE A 123 13.45 -3.85 -21.06
N ALA A 124 14.30 -2.89 -20.66
CA ALA A 124 14.24 -1.52 -21.13
C ALA A 124 14.50 -1.40 -22.62
N GLU A 125 15.46 -2.13 -23.15
CA GLU A 125 15.79 -2.18 -24.60
C GLU A 125 14.67 -2.77 -25.44
N ARG A 126 14.01 -3.83 -24.96
CA ARG A 126 12.88 -4.47 -25.65
C ARG A 126 11.59 -3.65 -25.62
N ASN A 127 11.44 -2.80 -24.62
CA ASN A 127 10.25 -1.99 -24.39
C ASN A 127 10.61 -0.49 -24.24
N PRO A 128 11.15 0.14 -25.28
CA PRO A 128 11.61 1.53 -25.17
C PRO A 128 10.44 2.45 -24.84
N THR A 129 10.64 3.32 -23.86
CA THR A 129 9.65 4.31 -23.48
C THR A 129 10.18 5.72 -23.66
N LYS A 130 9.29 6.73 -23.58
CA LYS A 130 9.66 8.15 -23.73
C LYS A 130 10.50 8.69 -22.56
N ARG A 131 10.62 7.94 -21.46
CA ARG A 131 11.42 8.31 -20.29
C ARG A 131 12.79 7.66 -20.37
N ALA A 132 13.84 8.39 -20.04
CA ALA A 132 15.20 7.86 -20.00
C ALA A 132 15.42 6.85 -18.86
N ASP A 133 14.74 7.03 -17.71
CA ASP A 133 14.76 6.09 -16.58
C ASP A 133 13.33 5.58 -16.38
N ASN A 134 13.09 4.34 -16.74
CA ASN A 134 11.77 3.75 -16.83
C ASN A 134 11.46 2.78 -15.69
N TRP A 135 12.44 2.47 -14.87
CA TRP A 135 12.24 1.69 -13.67
C TRP A 135 11.82 2.59 -12.51
N ASP A 136 10.59 2.40 -12.06
CA ASP A 136 10.10 3.02 -10.84
C ASP A 136 10.33 2.10 -9.64
N ILE A 137 10.69 2.65 -8.49
CA ILE A 137 10.51 1.96 -7.22
C ILE A 137 9.12 2.31 -6.72
N VAL A 138 8.32 1.29 -6.43
CA VAL A 138 6.94 1.43 -5.96
C VAL A 138 6.82 0.73 -4.62
N LEU A 139 6.41 1.48 -3.61
CA LEU A 139 6.01 0.92 -2.33
C LEU A 139 4.50 0.80 -2.32
N THR A 140 4.01 -0.38 -1.95
CA THR A 140 2.59 -0.68 -1.80
C THR A 140 2.30 -1.08 -0.36
N LEU A 141 1.45 -0.30 0.30
CA LEU A 141 0.89 -0.63 1.60
C LEU A 141 -0.45 -1.35 1.43
N ARG A 142 -0.67 -2.39 2.24
CA ARG A 142 -1.96 -3.07 2.40
C ARG A 142 -2.31 -3.07 3.88
N PHE A 143 -3.41 -2.44 4.23
CA PHE A 143 -3.79 -2.18 5.62
C PHE A 143 -5.31 -2.22 5.79
N ILE A 144 -5.74 -2.38 7.02
CA ILE A 144 -7.13 -2.24 7.43
C ILE A 144 -7.35 -0.82 7.93
N VAL A 145 -8.49 -0.22 7.61
CA VAL A 145 -8.95 1.06 8.17
C VAL A 145 -10.07 0.75 9.15
N PRO A 146 -9.80 0.73 10.47
CA PRO A 146 -10.78 0.27 11.47
C PRO A 146 -12.05 1.11 11.54
N ALA A 147 -11.96 2.39 11.16
CA ALA A 147 -13.11 3.28 11.10
C ALA A 147 -14.14 2.86 10.03
N VAL A 148 -13.72 2.13 8.98
CA VAL A 148 -14.62 1.68 7.90
C VAL A 148 -15.31 0.39 8.33
N ARG A 149 -16.48 0.54 8.93
CA ARG A 149 -17.30 -0.60 9.39
C ARG A 149 -18.14 -1.19 8.24
N GLY A 150 -18.53 -2.45 8.40
CA GLY A 150 -19.43 -3.15 7.45
C GLY A 150 -18.72 -3.81 6.28
N VAL A 151 -17.38 -3.76 6.23
CA VAL A 151 -16.57 -4.48 5.25
C VAL A 151 -15.30 -5.00 5.89
N VAL A 152 -14.94 -6.25 5.59
CA VAL A 152 -13.69 -6.88 6.04
C VAL A 152 -12.77 -7.04 4.83
N GLY A 153 -11.62 -6.42 4.89
CA GLY A 153 -10.62 -6.47 3.81
C GLY A 153 -9.55 -5.41 3.97
N VAL A 154 -8.61 -5.39 3.03
CA VAL A 154 -7.51 -4.45 3.03
C VAL A 154 -7.73 -3.32 2.04
N TRP A 155 -7.37 -2.13 2.46
CA TRP A 155 -7.16 -0.97 1.60
C TRP A 155 -5.73 -0.98 1.09
N GLN A 156 -5.53 -0.49 -0.12
CA GLN A 156 -4.22 -0.39 -0.73
C GLN A 156 -3.86 1.08 -0.98
N PHE A 157 -2.63 1.44 -0.67
CA PHE A 157 -2.00 2.70 -1.06
C PHE A 157 -0.68 2.41 -1.74
N SER A 158 -0.38 3.06 -2.87
CA SER A 158 0.91 2.90 -3.56
C SER A 158 1.54 4.25 -3.84
N THR A 159 2.86 4.33 -3.68
CA THR A 159 3.63 5.55 -3.92
C THR A 159 4.96 5.25 -4.62
N LYS A 160 5.42 6.23 -5.42
CA LYS A 160 6.72 6.22 -6.12
C LYS A 160 7.70 7.26 -5.54
N GLY A 161 7.35 7.89 -4.45
CA GLY A 161 8.13 8.96 -3.81
C GLY A 161 9.38 8.46 -3.09
N ARG A 162 10.44 8.09 -3.82
CA ARG A 162 11.68 7.45 -3.31
C ARG A 162 12.33 8.21 -2.16
N ALA A 163 12.51 9.52 -2.32
CA ALA A 163 13.30 10.32 -1.39
C ALA A 163 12.54 10.73 -0.12
N SER A 164 11.23 10.54 -0.07
CA SER A 164 10.39 11.01 1.03
C SER A 164 9.41 9.94 1.50
N SER A 165 8.30 9.72 0.77
CA SER A 165 7.22 8.84 1.23
C SER A 165 7.68 7.39 1.43
N ILE A 166 8.41 6.79 0.47
CA ILE A 166 8.88 5.41 0.58
C ILE A 166 9.80 5.28 1.79
N ARG A 167 10.76 6.21 1.93
CA ARG A 167 11.70 6.22 3.04
C ARG A 167 10.99 6.33 4.39
N ASN A 168 10.11 7.32 4.56
CA ASN A 168 9.41 7.55 5.81
C ASN A 168 8.54 6.36 6.21
N ILE A 169 7.81 5.79 5.25
CA ILE A 169 6.94 4.63 5.51
C ILE A 169 7.77 3.42 5.93
N ARG A 170 8.84 3.12 5.18
CA ARG A 170 9.70 1.97 5.47
C ARG A 170 10.41 2.10 6.80
N GLU A 171 11.05 3.26 7.07
CA GLU A 171 11.75 3.49 8.34
C GLU A 171 10.82 3.37 9.54
N SER A 172 9.57 3.86 9.43
CA SER A 172 8.59 3.72 10.49
C SER A 172 8.12 2.28 10.68
N PHE A 173 7.80 1.57 9.61
CA PHE A 173 7.36 0.18 9.65
C PHE A 173 8.46 -0.71 10.26
N ASP A 174 9.67 -0.66 9.69
CA ASP A 174 10.83 -1.44 10.12
C ASP A 174 11.23 -1.08 11.57
N GLY A 175 11.17 0.19 11.93
CA GLY A 175 11.47 0.68 13.28
C GLY A 175 10.52 0.09 14.34
N VAL A 176 9.22 0.07 14.07
CA VAL A 176 8.24 -0.54 14.99
C VAL A 176 8.44 -2.03 15.07
N GLN A 177 8.67 -2.72 13.94
CA GLN A 177 8.92 -4.15 13.92
C GLN A 177 10.20 -4.50 14.70
N LEU A 178 11.26 -3.71 14.55
CA LEU A 178 12.51 -3.90 15.30
C LEU A 178 12.33 -3.70 16.81
N LEU A 179 11.61 -2.65 17.22
CA LEU A 179 11.44 -2.29 18.62
C LEU A 179 10.45 -3.19 19.37
N ARG A 180 9.43 -3.71 18.67
CA ARG A 180 8.31 -4.44 19.30
C ARG A 180 8.22 -5.90 18.88
N GLY A 181 8.95 -6.31 17.84
CA GLY A 181 8.85 -7.62 17.23
C GLY A 181 7.62 -7.83 16.35
N THR A 182 6.65 -6.91 16.36
CA THR A 182 5.40 -7.01 15.61
C THR A 182 4.85 -5.63 15.24
N VAL A 183 4.16 -5.53 14.10
CA VAL A 183 3.39 -4.36 13.68
C VAL A 183 1.87 -4.64 13.72
N THR A 184 1.45 -5.91 13.79
CA THR A 184 0.04 -6.31 13.67
C THR A 184 -0.85 -5.79 14.82
N ASN A 185 -0.28 -5.55 15.99
CA ASN A 185 -0.99 -5.04 17.17
C ASN A 185 -0.77 -3.53 17.38
N SER A 186 -0.26 -2.84 16.39
CA SER A 186 0.01 -1.40 16.47
C SER A 186 -0.95 -0.63 15.59
N VAL A 187 -1.35 0.56 16.06
CA VAL A 187 -2.10 1.53 15.28
C VAL A 187 -1.13 2.53 14.69
N PHE A 188 -1.28 2.80 13.41
CA PHE A 188 -0.48 3.79 12.72
C PHE A 188 -1.35 4.92 12.20
N ASP A 189 -0.83 6.13 12.28
CA ASP A 189 -1.32 7.28 11.56
C ASP A 189 -0.67 7.31 10.18
N LEU A 190 -1.46 7.07 9.13
CA LEU A 190 -1.05 7.30 7.76
C LEU A 190 -1.51 8.71 7.38
N SER A 191 -0.57 9.61 7.14
CA SER A 191 -0.87 11.02 6.87
C SER A 191 -0.23 11.50 5.58
N VAL A 192 -0.84 12.50 4.94
CA VAL A 192 -0.30 13.17 3.76
C VAL A 192 -0.19 14.67 4.01
N LYS A 193 1.00 15.23 3.69
CA LYS A 193 1.31 16.66 3.87
C LYS A 193 2.08 17.18 2.67
N PHE A 194 1.91 18.46 2.36
CA PHE A 194 2.74 19.13 1.37
C PHE A 194 4.06 19.58 1.96
N HIS A 195 5.16 19.15 1.38
CA HIS A 195 6.50 19.64 1.66
C HIS A 195 6.97 20.61 0.58
N LYS A 196 7.75 21.61 0.97
CA LYS A 196 8.42 22.51 0.03
C LYS A 196 9.68 21.83 -0.52
N SER A 197 9.97 22.03 -1.80
CA SER A 197 11.21 21.57 -2.39
C SER A 197 12.40 22.33 -1.79
N ASN A 198 13.44 21.60 -1.39
CA ASN A 198 14.70 22.19 -0.91
C ASN A 198 15.68 22.49 -2.06
N LYS A 199 15.28 22.27 -3.32
CA LYS A 199 16.15 22.58 -4.47
C LYS A 199 16.26 24.10 -4.65
N PRO A 200 17.46 24.62 -4.84
CA PRO A 200 17.65 26.06 -5.10
C PRO A 200 16.79 26.53 -6.27
N GLY A 201 16.05 27.62 -6.09
CA GLY A 201 15.15 28.18 -7.10
C GLY A 201 13.81 27.45 -7.31
N ALA A 202 13.59 26.31 -6.67
CA ALA A 202 12.31 25.59 -6.79
C ALA A 202 11.31 26.08 -5.76
N GLN A 203 10.16 26.57 -6.22
CA GLN A 203 9.00 26.91 -5.38
C GLN A 203 7.97 25.77 -5.32
N SER A 204 8.27 24.62 -5.91
CA SER A 204 7.35 23.51 -6.02
C SER A 204 7.07 22.84 -4.66
N ARG A 205 5.80 22.55 -4.41
CA ARG A 205 5.33 21.74 -3.28
C ARG A 205 4.99 20.35 -3.81
N TYR A 206 5.29 19.33 -3.02
CA TYR A 206 4.96 17.96 -3.36
C TYR A 206 4.38 17.21 -2.14
N PRO A 207 3.44 16.28 -2.36
CA PRO A 207 2.87 15.52 -1.26
C PRO A 207 3.89 14.49 -0.75
N VAL A 208 3.98 14.38 0.56
CA VAL A 208 4.74 13.35 1.27
C VAL A 208 3.76 12.59 2.13
N VAL A 209 3.81 11.27 2.05
CA VAL A 209 3.05 10.38 2.91
C VAL A 209 3.95 9.90 4.02
N GLU A 210 3.47 10.03 5.25
CA GLU A 210 4.15 9.65 6.47
C GLU A 210 3.36 8.55 7.17
N LEU A 211 4.08 7.62 7.77
CA LEU A 211 3.53 6.57 8.63
C LEU A 211 4.13 6.75 10.02
N VAL A 212 3.30 6.90 11.03
CA VAL A 212 3.74 7.07 12.42
C VAL A 212 2.97 6.10 13.31
N CYS A 213 3.68 5.33 14.14
CA CYS A 213 3.02 4.47 15.11
C CYS A 213 2.39 5.31 16.22
N ASN A 214 1.10 5.12 16.44
CA ASN A 214 0.32 5.86 17.43
C ASN A 214 -0.26 4.92 18.48
N ASP A 215 0.47 4.70 19.56
CA ASP A 215 0.08 3.78 20.62
C ASP A 215 -1.11 4.23 21.44
N ASN A 216 -1.34 5.55 21.52
CA ASN A 216 -2.41 6.11 22.31
C ASN A 216 -3.79 5.78 21.72
N GLU A 217 -3.85 5.44 20.43
CA GLU A 217 -5.08 5.12 19.71
C GLU A 217 -5.49 3.63 19.79
N ILE A 218 -4.63 2.73 20.29
CA ILE A 218 -4.91 1.28 20.33
C ILE A 218 -6.21 0.99 21.07
N GLY A 219 -6.42 1.58 22.24
CA GLY A 219 -7.64 1.39 23.05
C GLY A 219 -8.90 1.84 22.29
N GLY A 220 -8.85 3.03 21.68
CA GLY A 220 -9.95 3.59 20.89
C GLY A 220 -10.28 2.76 19.66
N VAL A 221 -9.27 2.31 18.94
CA VAL A 221 -9.43 1.48 17.73
C VAL A 221 -10.03 0.12 18.07
N LEU A 222 -9.51 -0.57 19.10
CA LEU A 222 -10.06 -1.85 19.54
C LEU A 222 -11.51 -1.71 20.02
N GLN A 223 -11.85 -0.59 20.68
CA GLN A 223 -13.22 -0.31 21.08
C GLN A 223 -14.13 -0.04 19.87
N ALA A 224 -13.64 0.66 18.87
CA ALA A 224 -14.35 0.92 17.61
C ALA A 224 -14.58 -0.35 16.75
N MET A 225 -13.71 -1.34 16.87
CA MET A 225 -13.83 -2.63 16.17
C MET A 225 -14.77 -3.61 16.88
N LYS A 226 -15.16 -3.36 18.14
CA LYS A 226 -16.14 -4.21 18.81
C LYS A 226 -17.47 -4.12 18.06
N PRO A 227 -18.07 -5.24 17.60
CA PRO A 227 -19.44 -5.22 17.12
C PRO A 227 -20.33 -4.74 18.27
N GLU A 228 -21.29 -3.90 17.97
CA GLU A 228 -22.36 -3.56 18.92
C GLU A 228 -23.20 -4.83 19.14
N GLY A 229 -22.84 -5.64 20.13
CA GLY A 229 -23.50 -6.89 20.47
C GLY A 229 -22.51 -8.02 20.74
N ASN A 230 -22.29 -8.29 22.03
CA ASN A 230 -21.73 -9.52 22.60
C ASN A 230 -20.48 -10.14 21.97
N LEU A 231 -19.33 -9.62 22.31
CA LEU A 231 -18.01 -10.28 22.11
C LEU A 231 -17.75 -11.45 23.09
N SER A 232 -18.70 -11.79 23.96
CA SER A 232 -18.56 -12.87 24.93
C SER A 232 -18.53 -14.29 24.32
N LEU A 233 -18.75 -14.39 23.00
CA LEU A 233 -18.76 -15.68 22.27
C LEU A 233 -17.43 -16.05 21.60
N LEU A 234 -16.39 -15.23 21.69
CA LEU A 234 -15.13 -15.48 20.98
C LEU A 234 -13.91 -15.74 21.88
N LEU A 235 -14.06 -15.73 23.19
CA LEU A 235 -13.01 -16.18 24.09
C LEU A 235 -13.36 -17.62 24.52
N PRO A 236 -12.47 -18.60 24.30
CA PRO A 236 -12.65 -19.91 24.92
C PRO A 236 -12.64 -19.71 26.45
N SER A 237 -13.68 -20.16 27.10
CA SER A 237 -13.73 -20.25 28.55
C SER A 237 -12.54 -21.08 29.01
N SER A 238 -11.61 -20.47 29.74
CA SER A 238 -10.61 -21.16 30.51
C SER A 238 -11.33 -21.89 31.65
N GLU A 239 -11.74 -23.11 31.41
CA GLU A 239 -12.09 -24.03 32.50
C GLU A 239 -10.81 -24.53 33.16
N LYS A 240 -10.85 -24.49 34.47
CA LYS A 240 -9.86 -24.89 35.44
C LYS A 240 -9.42 -26.35 35.34
#